data_e6229148131bfe31222729b6975ff963
#
_entry.id   e6229148131bfe31222729b6975ff963
#
_cell.length_a   1.000
_cell.length_b   1.000
_cell.length_c   1.000
_cell.angle_alpha   90.00
_cell.angle_beta   90.00
_cell.angle_gamma   90.00
#
_symmetry.space_group_name_H-M   'P 1'
#
loop_
_entity.id
_entity.type
_entity.pdbx_description
1 polymer ?
#
loop_
_entity_poly.entity_id
_entity_poly.type
_entity_poly.pdbx_seq_one_letter_code
_entity_poly.pdbx_strand_id
1 'polypeptide(L)'
;ILEKQFRAYYEKASAMPGKTGENLLSLVERRLDNVVYRLGFAMTRREARQLVNHAHFTVNGHKVNIPSYLVRVGDVIEVKESSRSSVAFKRLTAEDAPMVNVPKWLERDKNALKGTVVTMPAREDIDMPIEEHLIVELYSK
;
A
#
# COMPACT_ATOMS: atom_id res chain seq x y z
N ILE A 1 2.02 8.42 10.10
CA ILE A 1 0.68 8.98 9.86
C ILE A 1 0.36 10.00 10.95
N LEU A 2 -0.03 11.19 10.55
CA LEU A 2 -0.41 12.24 11.49
C LEU A 2 -1.72 11.88 12.20
N GLU A 3 -1.87 12.33 13.46
CA GLU A 3 -3.05 12.03 14.26
C GLU A 3 -4.37 12.43 13.58
N LYS A 4 -4.41 13.61 12.98
CA LYS A 4 -5.60 14.09 12.26
C LYS A 4 -5.99 13.14 11.12
N GLN A 5 -5.03 12.68 10.34
CA GLN A 5 -5.26 11.73 9.24
C GLN A 5 -5.69 10.37 9.79
N PHE A 6 -5.07 9.92 10.87
CA PHE A 6 -5.42 8.66 11.52
C PHE A 6 -6.86 8.69 12.05
N ARG A 7 -7.27 9.82 12.65
CA ARG A 7 -8.64 10.02 13.11
C ARG A 7 -9.64 9.94 11.95
N ALA A 8 -9.31 10.51 10.79
CA ALA A 8 -10.16 10.42 9.61
C ALA A 8 -10.35 8.96 9.16
N TYR A 9 -9.29 8.15 9.21
CA TYR A 9 -9.39 6.72 8.93
C TYR A 9 -10.27 6.01 9.95
N TYR A 10 -10.16 6.36 11.23
CA TYR A 10 -10.98 5.78 12.28
C TYR A 10 -12.47 6.07 12.05
N GLU A 11 -12.82 7.31 11.74
CA GLU A 11 -14.19 7.71 11.47
C GLU A 11 -14.77 6.93 10.27
N LYS A 12 -13.97 6.79 9.21
CA LYS A 12 -14.37 6.03 8.04
C LYS A 12 -14.55 4.53 8.38
N ALA A 13 -13.63 3.98 9.15
CA ALA A 13 -13.67 2.56 9.55
C ALA A 13 -14.88 2.25 10.40
N SER A 14 -15.25 3.15 11.32
CA SER A 14 -16.41 2.95 12.19
C SER A 14 -17.75 3.03 11.46
N ALA A 15 -17.80 3.69 10.31
CA ALA A 15 -18.97 3.73 9.44
C ALA A 15 -19.14 2.48 8.56
N MET A 16 -18.09 1.65 8.47
CA MET A 16 -18.12 0.42 7.67
C MET A 16 -18.68 -0.75 8.48
N PRO A 17 -19.35 -1.74 7.83
CA PRO A 17 -19.79 -2.95 8.53
C PRO A 17 -18.59 -3.76 9.02
N GLY A 18 -18.75 -4.42 10.16
CA GLY A 18 -17.72 -5.26 10.76
C GLY A 18 -17.00 -4.57 11.91
N LYS A 19 -15.88 -5.14 12.33
CA LYS A 19 -15.10 -4.63 13.46
C LYS A 19 -14.31 -3.39 13.05
N THR A 20 -14.48 -2.30 13.80
CA THR A 20 -13.82 -1.02 13.52
C THR A 20 -12.29 -1.15 13.48
N GLY A 21 -11.70 -1.91 14.40
CA GLY A 21 -10.24 -2.11 14.43
C GLY A 21 -9.71 -2.79 13.18
N GLU A 22 -10.38 -3.84 12.72
CA GLU A 22 -10.00 -4.53 11.49
C GLU A 22 -10.20 -3.65 10.26
N ASN A 23 -11.29 -2.88 10.22
CA ASN A 23 -11.57 -1.93 9.15
C ASN A 23 -10.48 -0.84 9.09
N LEU A 24 -10.07 -0.34 10.25
CA LEU A 24 -9.02 0.66 10.35
C LEU A 24 -7.70 0.14 9.79
N LEU A 25 -7.29 -1.07 10.18
CA LEU A 25 -6.06 -1.67 9.68
C LEU A 25 -6.13 -1.94 8.19
N SER A 26 -7.29 -2.37 7.68
CA SER A 26 -7.50 -2.57 6.25
C SER A 26 -7.33 -1.26 5.48
N LEU A 27 -7.89 -0.16 5.96
CA LEU A 27 -7.75 1.14 5.32
C LEU A 27 -6.30 1.59 5.26
N VAL A 28 -5.56 1.45 6.36
CA VAL A 28 -4.14 1.82 6.42
C VAL A 28 -3.32 0.93 5.48
N GLU A 29 -3.61 -0.38 5.43
CA GLU A 29 -2.90 -1.32 4.57
C GLU A 29 -3.11 -1.01 3.08
N ARG A 30 -4.26 -0.45 2.72
CA ARG A 30 -4.60 -0.12 1.33
C ARG A 30 -4.01 1.19 0.82
N ARG A 31 -3.24 1.90 1.62
CA ARG A 31 -2.58 3.14 1.17
C ARG A 31 -1.62 2.82 0.04
N LEU A 32 -1.56 3.69 -0.96
CA LEU A 32 -0.68 3.48 -2.12
C LEU A 32 0.79 3.36 -1.70
N ASP A 33 1.26 4.18 -0.74
CA ASP A 33 2.63 4.08 -0.25
C ASP A 33 2.93 2.70 0.37
N ASN A 34 1.99 2.15 1.12
CA ASN A 34 2.14 0.80 1.68
C ASN A 34 2.11 -0.27 0.60
N VAL A 35 1.23 -0.14 -0.40
CA VAL A 35 1.13 -1.09 -1.51
C VAL A 35 2.42 -1.12 -2.33
N VAL A 36 3.00 0.05 -2.61
CA VAL A 36 4.29 0.16 -3.31
C VAL A 36 5.39 -0.57 -2.53
N TYR A 37 5.41 -0.40 -1.21
CA TYR A 37 6.35 -1.11 -0.34
C TYR A 37 6.10 -2.63 -0.36
N ARG A 38 4.84 -3.07 -0.21
CA ARG A 38 4.48 -4.49 -0.21
C ARG A 38 4.79 -5.19 -1.54
N LEU A 39 4.66 -4.46 -2.64
CA LEU A 39 5.01 -4.98 -3.97
C LEU A 39 6.52 -5.05 -4.19
N GLY A 40 7.31 -4.49 -3.28
CA GLY A 40 8.76 -4.54 -3.36
C GLY A 40 9.37 -3.49 -4.28
N PHE A 41 8.62 -2.45 -4.64
CA PHE A 41 9.14 -1.35 -5.46
C PHE A 41 9.99 -0.37 -4.67
N ALA A 42 9.96 -0.47 -3.35
CA ALA A 42 10.78 0.32 -2.44
C ALA A 42 11.28 -0.55 -1.29
N MET A 43 12.40 -0.18 -0.71
CA MET A 43 13.04 -0.94 0.38
C MET A 43 12.43 -0.64 1.74
N THR A 44 11.80 0.53 1.90
CA THR A 44 11.16 0.97 3.14
C THR A 44 9.86 1.70 2.81
N ARG A 45 8.97 1.81 3.81
CA ARG A 45 7.73 2.59 3.65
C ARG A 45 8.02 4.08 3.42
N ARG A 46 9.08 4.61 4.04
CA ARG A 46 9.51 5.99 3.86
C ARG A 46 9.95 6.25 2.41
N GLU A 47 10.75 5.35 1.84
CA GLU A 47 11.15 5.42 0.44
C GLU A 47 9.94 5.31 -0.49
N ALA A 48 9.03 4.39 -0.19
CA ALA A 48 7.79 4.21 -0.96
C ALA A 48 6.97 5.51 -0.99
N ARG A 49 6.80 6.16 0.16
CA ARG A 49 6.08 7.43 0.26
C ARG A 49 6.74 8.51 -0.60
N GLN A 50 8.06 8.62 -0.55
CA GLN A 50 8.81 9.59 -1.35
C GLN A 50 8.64 9.32 -2.85
N LEU A 51 8.74 8.06 -3.27
CA LEU A 51 8.58 7.68 -4.67
C LEU A 51 7.17 8.00 -5.19
N VAL A 52 6.15 7.76 -4.37
CA VAL A 52 4.78 8.12 -4.74
C VAL A 52 4.63 9.64 -4.86
N ASN A 53 5.14 10.40 -3.89
CA ASN A 53 5.11 11.87 -3.93
C ASN A 53 5.79 12.43 -5.19
N HIS A 54 6.86 11.78 -5.65
CA HIS A 54 7.59 12.19 -6.84
C HIS A 54 6.96 11.68 -8.14
N ALA A 55 5.75 11.13 -8.04
CA ALA A 55 4.92 10.75 -9.20
C ALA A 55 5.54 9.67 -10.09
N HIS A 56 6.18 8.66 -9.48
CA HIS A 56 6.77 7.55 -10.23
C HIS A 56 5.78 6.43 -10.57
N PHE A 57 4.54 6.48 -10.07
CA PHE A 57 3.57 5.40 -10.21
C PHE A 57 2.29 5.83 -10.90
N THR A 58 1.65 4.87 -11.57
CA THR A 58 0.31 5.01 -12.12
C THR A 58 -0.61 3.98 -11.47
N VAL A 59 -1.89 4.32 -11.36
CA VAL A 59 -2.95 3.39 -10.97
C VAL A 59 -3.92 3.34 -12.13
N ASN A 60 -4.10 2.16 -12.73
CA ASN A 60 -4.93 1.94 -13.91
C ASN A 60 -4.57 2.90 -15.07
N GLY A 61 -3.26 3.15 -15.24
CA GLY A 61 -2.76 4.03 -16.30
C GLY A 61 -2.78 5.52 -15.99
N HIS A 62 -3.33 5.93 -14.84
CA HIS A 62 -3.39 7.33 -14.43
C HIS A 62 -2.34 7.64 -13.37
N LYS A 63 -1.58 8.70 -13.54
CA LYS A 63 -0.57 9.11 -12.58
C LYS A 63 -1.21 9.50 -11.25
N VAL A 64 -0.74 8.91 -10.16
CA VAL A 64 -1.18 9.20 -8.79
C VAL A 64 0.05 9.53 -7.95
N ASN A 65 0.05 10.71 -7.33
CA ASN A 65 1.15 11.17 -6.49
C ASN A 65 0.75 11.40 -5.03
N ILE A 66 -0.36 10.79 -4.61
CA ILE A 66 -0.88 10.93 -3.26
C ILE A 66 -0.60 9.65 -2.49
N PRO A 67 0.33 9.65 -1.49
CA PRO A 67 0.66 8.42 -0.75
C PRO A 67 -0.53 7.81 -0.01
N SER A 68 -1.48 8.61 0.43
CA SER A 68 -2.67 8.16 1.15
C SER A 68 -3.80 7.67 0.25
N TYR A 69 -3.61 7.63 -1.07
CA TYR A 69 -4.59 7.09 -2.00
C TYR A 69 -4.93 5.64 -1.61
N LEU A 70 -6.21 5.31 -1.52
CA LEU A 70 -6.68 3.98 -1.14
C LEU A 70 -6.96 3.15 -2.38
N VAL A 71 -6.20 2.08 -2.58
CA VAL A 71 -6.38 1.19 -3.72
C VAL A 71 -7.62 0.31 -3.52
N ARG A 72 -8.18 -0.16 -4.63
CA ARG A 72 -9.37 -1.02 -4.66
C ARG A 72 -9.04 -2.33 -5.38
N VAL A 73 -9.88 -3.34 -5.17
CA VAL A 73 -9.76 -4.62 -5.88
C VAL A 73 -9.82 -4.37 -7.40
N GLY A 74 -8.89 -4.95 -8.12
CA GLY A 74 -8.77 -4.78 -9.57
C GLY A 74 -7.83 -3.65 -10.00
N ASP A 75 -7.38 -2.79 -9.06
CA ASP A 75 -6.45 -1.72 -9.39
C ASP A 75 -5.09 -2.29 -9.79
N VAL A 76 -4.51 -1.71 -10.82
CA VAL A 76 -3.19 -2.08 -11.34
C VAL A 76 -2.23 -0.93 -11.05
N ILE A 77 -1.22 -1.21 -10.23
CA ILE A 77 -0.18 -0.25 -9.86
C ILE A 77 1.07 -0.53 -10.68
N GLU A 78 1.56 0.46 -11.41
CA GLU A 78 2.75 0.33 -12.26
C GLU A 78 3.73 1.46 -12.02
N VAL A 79 5.02 1.17 -12.18
CA VAL A 79 6.03 2.22 -12.33
C VAL A 79 5.82 2.85 -13.70
N LYS A 80 5.67 4.17 -13.76
CA LYS A 80 5.45 4.85 -15.04
C LYS A 80 6.65 4.64 -15.99
N GLU A 81 6.38 4.60 -17.28
CA GLU A 81 7.37 4.26 -18.30
C GLU A 81 8.64 5.13 -18.21
N SER A 82 8.49 6.43 -18.04
CA SER A 82 9.62 7.36 -17.96
C SER A 82 10.50 7.15 -16.72
N SER A 83 10.02 6.45 -15.70
CA SER A 83 10.78 6.17 -14.47
C SER A 83 11.48 4.82 -14.49
N ARG A 84 11.10 3.91 -15.39
CA ARG A 84 11.61 2.52 -15.42
C ARG A 84 13.12 2.44 -15.72
N SER A 85 13.67 3.43 -16.39
CA SER A 85 15.08 3.48 -16.71
C SER A 85 15.96 3.97 -15.57
N SER A 86 15.40 4.46 -14.47
CA SER A 86 16.17 4.91 -13.33
C SER A 86 16.87 3.74 -12.63
N VAL A 87 18.00 4.00 -12.00
CA VAL A 87 18.80 2.99 -11.30
C VAL A 87 17.96 2.29 -10.23
N ALA A 88 17.14 3.04 -9.51
CA ALA A 88 16.30 2.49 -8.43
C ALA A 88 15.33 1.41 -8.92
N PHE A 89 14.79 1.55 -10.14
CA PHE A 89 13.84 0.59 -10.68
C PHE A 89 14.48 -0.48 -11.57
N LYS A 90 15.59 -0.18 -12.23
CA LYS A 90 16.31 -1.17 -13.04
C LYS A 90 16.76 -2.37 -12.23
N ARG A 91 17.24 -2.15 -11.00
CA ARG A 91 17.72 -3.23 -10.13
C ARG A 91 16.61 -4.19 -9.73
N LEU A 92 15.34 -3.77 -9.80
CA LEU A 92 14.20 -4.62 -9.43
C LEU A 92 13.86 -5.66 -10.49
N THR A 93 14.28 -5.45 -11.72
CA THR A 93 14.06 -6.37 -12.84
C THR A 93 15.33 -7.12 -13.27
N ALA A 94 16.45 -6.92 -12.55
CA ALA A 94 17.68 -7.64 -12.81
C ALA A 94 17.51 -9.13 -12.48
N GLU A 95 18.24 -10.00 -13.18
CA GLU A 95 18.17 -11.45 -12.96
C GLU A 95 18.49 -11.86 -11.53
N ASP A 96 19.40 -11.13 -10.88
CA ASP A 96 19.82 -11.37 -9.51
C ASP A 96 19.01 -10.56 -8.48
N ALA A 97 17.92 -9.92 -8.88
CA ALA A 97 17.08 -9.17 -7.96
C ALA A 97 16.50 -10.09 -6.88
N PRO A 98 16.49 -9.64 -5.60
CA PRO A 98 15.93 -10.44 -4.53
C PRO A 98 14.45 -10.77 -4.78
N MET A 99 14.04 -11.98 -4.41
CA MET A 99 12.63 -12.33 -4.44
C MET A 99 11.88 -11.56 -3.36
N VAL A 100 10.73 -11.00 -3.73
CA VAL A 100 9.88 -10.25 -2.82
C VAL A 100 8.72 -11.13 -2.38
N ASN A 101 8.48 -11.16 -1.08
CA ASN A 101 7.36 -11.87 -0.47
C ASN A 101 6.13 -10.98 -0.51
N VAL A 102 5.32 -11.11 -1.56
CA VAL A 102 4.12 -10.29 -1.75
C VAL A 102 2.96 -10.91 -0.96
N PRO A 103 2.20 -10.11 -0.18
CA PRO A 103 1.04 -10.64 0.55
C PRO A 103 -0.03 -11.19 -0.40
N LYS A 104 -0.90 -12.07 0.13
CA LYS A 104 -1.93 -12.77 -0.65
C LYS A 104 -2.91 -11.84 -1.37
N TRP A 105 -3.14 -10.65 -0.85
CA TRP A 105 -4.10 -9.71 -1.42
C TRP A 105 -3.56 -8.94 -2.62
N LEU A 106 -2.26 -9.11 -2.91
CA LEU A 106 -1.56 -8.47 -4.03
C LEU A 106 -0.92 -9.53 -4.91
N GLU A 107 -0.77 -9.20 -6.19
CA GLU A 107 -0.06 -10.04 -7.16
C GLU A 107 0.94 -9.16 -7.89
N ARG A 108 2.18 -9.61 -7.98
CA ARG A 108 3.23 -8.89 -8.70
C ARG A 108 3.66 -9.68 -9.93
N ASP A 109 3.75 -9.00 -11.07
CA ASP A 109 4.36 -9.55 -12.27
C ASP A 109 5.88 -9.51 -12.09
N LYS A 110 6.53 -10.68 -12.19
CA LYS A 110 7.99 -10.81 -11.95
C LYS A 110 8.84 -10.04 -12.96
N ASN A 111 8.37 -9.94 -14.19
CA ASN A 111 9.14 -9.36 -15.28
C ASN A 111 8.74 -7.93 -15.61
N ALA A 112 7.73 -7.40 -14.95
CA ALA A 112 7.27 -6.04 -15.10
C ALA A 112 7.24 -5.33 -13.75
N LEU A 113 7.37 -4.03 -13.76
CA LEU A 113 7.23 -3.20 -12.56
C LEU A 113 5.76 -2.86 -12.36
N LYS A 114 4.97 -3.90 -12.10
CA LYS A 114 3.52 -3.86 -12.11
C LYS A 114 2.96 -4.82 -11.06
N GLY A 115 1.93 -4.39 -10.38
CA GLY A 115 1.21 -5.21 -9.40
C GLY A 115 -0.28 -4.97 -9.47
N THR A 116 -1.07 -5.96 -9.06
CA THR A 116 -2.53 -5.92 -9.08
C THR A 116 -3.08 -6.21 -7.71
N VAL A 117 -4.14 -5.49 -7.33
CA VAL A 117 -4.92 -5.77 -6.11
C VAL A 117 -5.94 -6.85 -6.45
N VAL A 118 -5.72 -8.07 -5.95
CA VAL A 118 -6.57 -9.22 -6.29
C VAL A 118 -7.73 -9.42 -5.33
N THR A 119 -7.57 -9.00 -4.07
CA THR A 119 -8.62 -9.08 -3.05
C THR A 119 -8.38 -7.98 -2.02
N MET A 120 -9.29 -7.85 -1.06
CA MET A 120 -9.09 -6.91 0.05
C MET A 120 -8.15 -7.52 1.09
N PRO A 121 -7.30 -6.71 1.74
CA PRO A 121 -6.44 -7.24 2.80
C PRO A 121 -7.27 -7.71 3.98
N ALA A 122 -6.97 -8.92 4.50
CA ALA A 122 -7.56 -9.45 5.71
C ALA A 122 -6.64 -9.13 6.90
N ARG A 123 -7.18 -9.26 8.13
CA ARG A 123 -6.37 -9.02 9.35
C ARG A 123 -5.09 -9.85 9.36
N GLU A 124 -5.16 -11.09 8.90
CA GLU A 124 -4.02 -12.00 8.83
C GLU A 124 -2.93 -11.58 7.86
N ASP A 125 -3.27 -10.71 6.88
CA ASP A 125 -2.32 -10.20 5.90
C ASP A 125 -1.53 -9.01 6.44
N ILE A 126 -1.93 -8.47 7.59
CA ILE A 126 -1.32 -7.30 8.21
C ILE A 126 -0.36 -7.78 9.30
N ASP A 127 0.93 -7.60 9.06
CA ASP A 127 1.98 -8.12 9.93
C ASP A 127 2.37 -7.17 11.07
N MET A 128 1.61 -6.11 11.29
CA MET A 128 1.88 -5.16 12.36
C MET A 128 1.27 -5.66 13.68
N PRO A 129 2.05 -5.76 14.76
CA PRO A 129 1.53 -6.19 16.07
C PRO A 129 0.76 -5.07 16.76
N ILE A 130 -0.32 -4.64 16.15
CA ILE A 130 -1.18 -3.58 16.70
C ILE A 130 -2.34 -4.22 17.44
N GLU A 131 -2.51 -3.81 18.69
CA GLU A 131 -3.67 -4.21 19.48
C GLU A 131 -4.85 -3.33 19.10
N GLU A 132 -5.69 -3.84 18.21
CA GLU A 132 -6.79 -3.11 17.58
C GLU A 132 -7.77 -2.53 18.60
N HIS A 133 -8.07 -3.28 19.66
CA HIS A 133 -9.00 -2.83 20.68
C HIS A 133 -8.51 -1.60 21.43
N LEU A 134 -7.19 -1.43 21.61
CA LEU A 134 -6.62 -0.25 22.23
C LEU A 134 -6.77 0.99 21.36
N ILE A 135 -6.64 0.82 20.04
CA ILE A 135 -6.83 1.91 19.10
C ILE A 135 -8.30 2.35 19.08
N VAL A 136 -9.22 1.39 18.99
CA VAL A 136 -10.65 1.67 19.00
C VAL A 136 -11.05 2.35 20.31
N GLU A 137 -10.57 1.85 21.44
CA GLU A 137 -10.84 2.42 22.75
C GLU A 137 -10.37 3.86 22.87
N LEU A 138 -9.16 4.15 22.36
CA LEU A 138 -8.59 5.49 22.39
C LEU A 138 -9.46 6.51 21.64
N TYR A 139 -9.98 6.15 20.49
CA TYR A 139 -10.75 7.05 19.64
C TYR A 139 -12.27 7.01 19.88
N SER A 140 -12.74 6.08 20.69
CA SER A 140 -14.17 5.99 21.06
C SER A 140 -14.58 6.89 22.22
N LYS A 141 -13.65 7.46 22.91
CA LYS A 141 -13.91 8.29 24.10
C LYS A 141 -14.27 9.73 23.73
#